data_6f2d5574a4a9eff95a13419da84968f2
#
_entry.id   6f2d5574a4a9eff95a13419da84968f2
#
_cell.length_a   1.000
_cell.length_b   1.000
_cell.length_c   1.000
_cell.angle_alpha   90.00
_cell.angle_beta   90.00
_cell.angle_gamma   90.00
#
_symmetry.space_group_name_H-M   'P 1'
#
loop_
_entity.id
_entity.type
_entity.pdbx_description
1 polymer ?
#
loop_
_entity_poly.entity_id
_entity_poly.type
_entity_poly.pdbx_seq_one_letter_code
_entity_poly.pdbx_strand_id
1 'polypeptide(L)'
;QGEKIELRSSGIINAATAMAVLRAAVGFMTFLLAFEFRGGEEGVPMEGTGRASGVATGLIRDQDILGTPGAPVWHYGAVLACASGGALLGARMAPRLRMLMVEERIISGVLFIAFAGTVSASWLPSISGAMVVSLLLAGSAGSAKLAFDSLVQRDAPDANHGRSFALFEGRFQLSWAFGSLIALLIAMLPIQVGYFTMALGVGLGLVFYLPRTREARKAQKIITPEEPQKPDGQLGFWTRSTEEEN
;
A
#
# COMPACT_ATOMS: atom_id res chain seq x y z
N GLN A 1 -7.68 -31.83 -2.99
CA GLN A 1 -6.85 -30.96 -3.87
C GLN A 1 -7.62 -29.71 -4.29
N GLY A 2 -8.91 -29.76 -4.61
CA GLY A 2 -9.73 -28.61 -5.00
C GLY A 2 -9.77 -27.50 -3.94
N GLU A 3 -9.97 -27.82 -2.69
CA GLU A 3 -10.05 -26.89 -1.57
C GLU A 3 -8.73 -26.11 -1.34
N LYS A 4 -7.57 -26.76 -1.52
CA LYS A 4 -6.26 -26.09 -1.44
C LYS A 4 -6.04 -25.09 -2.58
N ILE A 5 -6.53 -25.38 -3.77
CA ILE A 5 -6.43 -24.49 -4.94
C ILE A 5 -7.33 -23.27 -4.73
N GLU A 6 -8.52 -23.46 -4.17
CA GLU A 6 -9.48 -22.38 -3.90
C GLU A 6 -8.98 -21.43 -2.81
N LEU A 7 -8.41 -21.95 -1.73
CA LEU A 7 -7.79 -21.14 -0.66
C LEU A 7 -6.58 -20.34 -1.13
N ARG A 8 -5.75 -20.92 -2.02
CA ARG A 8 -4.63 -20.21 -2.64
C ARG A 8 -5.11 -19.07 -3.54
N SER A 9 -6.13 -19.31 -4.36
CA SER A 9 -6.71 -18.28 -5.22
C SER A 9 -7.34 -17.13 -4.43
N SER A 10 -8.00 -17.43 -3.30
CA SER A 10 -8.58 -16.40 -2.41
C SER A 10 -7.52 -15.50 -1.75
N GLY A 11 -6.37 -16.06 -1.38
CA GLY A 11 -5.23 -15.30 -0.85
C GLY A 11 -4.68 -14.29 -1.85
N ILE A 12 -4.48 -14.71 -3.10
CA ILE A 12 -4.02 -13.85 -4.19
C ILE A 12 -5.03 -12.73 -4.47
N ILE A 13 -6.33 -13.05 -4.53
CA ILE A 13 -7.38 -12.06 -4.79
C ILE A 13 -7.45 -11.01 -3.68
N ASN A 14 -7.35 -11.44 -2.42
CA ASN A 14 -7.34 -10.53 -1.28
C ASN A 14 -6.12 -9.60 -1.31
N ALA A 15 -4.93 -10.15 -1.56
CA ALA A 15 -3.71 -9.38 -1.71
C ALA A 15 -3.78 -8.41 -2.90
N ALA A 16 -4.35 -8.83 -4.03
CA ALA A 16 -4.59 -7.97 -5.19
C ALA A 16 -5.54 -6.82 -4.86
N THR A 17 -6.59 -7.06 -4.08
CA THR A 17 -7.51 -6.00 -3.63
C THR A 17 -6.79 -4.97 -2.75
N ALA A 18 -5.99 -5.42 -1.79
CA ALA A 18 -5.18 -4.54 -0.96
C ALA A 18 -4.19 -3.70 -1.78
N MET A 19 -3.54 -4.34 -2.76
CA MET A 19 -2.64 -3.64 -3.68
C MET A 19 -3.37 -2.63 -4.56
N ALA A 20 -4.58 -2.94 -5.03
CA ALA A 20 -5.42 -2.02 -5.80
C ALA A 20 -5.79 -0.78 -4.98
N VAL A 21 -6.13 -0.95 -3.70
CA VAL A 21 -6.39 0.17 -2.78
C VAL A 21 -5.16 1.07 -2.63
N LEU A 22 -3.97 0.49 -2.41
CA LEU A 22 -2.74 1.27 -2.32
C LEU A 22 -2.41 1.99 -3.64
N ARG A 23 -2.64 1.36 -4.78
CA ARG A 23 -2.45 1.99 -6.10
C ARG A 23 -3.43 3.14 -6.31
N ALA A 24 -4.69 2.97 -5.95
CA ALA A 24 -5.69 4.04 -6.00
C ALA A 24 -5.30 5.21 -5.08
N ALA A 25 -4.81 4.92 -3.86
CA ALA A 25 -4.34 5.95 -2.94
C ALA A 25 -3.12 6.71 -3.48
N VAL A 26 -2.17 6.03 -4.14
CA VAL A 26 -1.02 6.68 -4.80
C VAL A 26 -1.48 7.57 -5.93
N GLY A 27 -2.40 7.11 -6.80
CA GLY A 27 -2.96 7.92 -7.88
C GLY A 27 -3.71 9.13 -7.36
N PHE A 28 -4.55 8.93 -6.36
CA PHE A 28 -5.27 9.99 -5.65
C PHE A 28 -4.31 11.05 -5.09
N MET A 29 -3.29 10.62 -4.34
CA MET A 29 -2.31 11.50 -3.73
C MET A 29 -1.55 12.33 -4.77
N THR A 30 -1.15 11.70 -5.87
CA THR A 30 -0.41 12.35 -6.96
C THR A 30 -1.21 13.54 -7.51
N PHE A 31 -2.48 13.34 -7.81
CA PHE A 31 -3.32 14.39 -8.37
C PHE A 31 -3.79 15.40 -7.32
N LEU A 32 -4.10 14.94 -6.09
CA LEU A 32 -4.42 15.85 -4.99
C LEU A 32 -3.34 16.89 -4.79
N LEU A 33 -2.07 16.48 -4.69
CA LEU A 33 -0.95 17.39 -4.51
C LEU A 33 -0.64 18.20 -5.77
N ALA A 34 -0.81 17.61 -6.97
CA ALA A 34 -0.67 18.35 -8.21
C ALA A 34 -1.66 19.51 -8.31
N PHE A 35 -2.89 19.31 -7.86
CA PHE A 35 -3.89 20.39 -7.82
C PHE A 35 -3.65 21.39 -6.70
N GLU A 36 -3.22 20.92 -5.54
CA GLU A 36 -2.94 21.77 -4.40
C GLU A 36 -1.76 22.71 -4.68
N PHE A 37 -0.70 22.19 -5.29
CA PHE A 37 0.50 22.99 -5.58
C PHE A 37 0.43 23.77 -6.90
N ARG A 38 -0.56 23.47 -7.75
CA ARG A 38 -0.70 24.22 -9.00
C ARG A 38 -0.87 25.71 -8.72
N GLY A 39 -0.23 26.53 -9.47
CA GLY A 39 -0.55 27.90 -9.34
C GLY A 39 0.48 28.84 -9.86
N GLY A 40 0.28 30.10 -9.65
CA GLY A 40 0.93 31.21 -10.24
C GLY A 40 2.35 31.51 -9.76
N GLU A 41 2.55 32.50 -8.91
CA GLU A 41 3.88 32.98 -8.56
C GLU A 41 4.55 32.20 -7.44
N GLU A 42 5.88 32.07 -7.50
CA GLU A 42 6.70 31.47 -6.45
C GLU A 42 6.65 32.29 -5.16
N GLY A 43 6.70 31.64 -4.02
CA GLY A 43 6.93 32.28 -2.72
C GLY A 43 5.77 32.28 -1.75
N VAL A 44 4.61 31.74 -2.11
CA VAL A 44 3.52 31.56 -1.15
C VAL A 44 3.67 30.23 -0.41
N PRO A 45 3.82 30.25 0.91
CA PRO A 45 3.83 29.03 1.71
C PRO A 45 2.52 28.27 1.51
N MET A 46 2.61 26.96 1.37
CA MET A 46 1.43 26.07 1.37
C MET A 46 0.80 25.96 2.77
N GLU A 47 0.96 26.96 3.59
CA GLU A 47 0.38 26.93 4.93
C GLU A 47 -1.12 27.20 4.83
N GLY A 48 -1.84 26.14 4.66
CA GLY A 48 -3.20 25.83 5.08
C GLY A 48 -4.34 26.78 4.81
N THR A 49 -4.11 28.00 4.41
CA THR A 49 -5.14 29.01 4.46
C THR A 49 -5.47 29.67 3.12
N GLY A 50 -4.50 30.00 2.30
CA GLY A 50 -4.76 30.80 1.13
C GLY A 50 -5.65 30.11 0.11
N ARG A 51 -5.19 28.98 -0.38
CA ARG A 51 -5.86 28.28 -1.48
C ARG A 51 -7.04 27.43 -1.03
N ALA A 52 -6.84 26.70 0.09
CA ALA A 52 -7.94 25.92 0.66
C ALA A 52 -9.10 26.82 1.11
N SER A 53 -8.82 28.02 1.59
CA SER A 53 -9.86 28.99 1.95
C SER A 53 -10.56 29.57 0.71
N GLY A 54 -9.84 29.88 -0.36
CA GLY A 54 -10.42 30.36 -1.62
C GLY A 54 -11.33 29.32 -2.27
N VAL A 55 -10.91 28.06 -2.25
CA VAL A 55 -11.71 26.94 -2.75
C VAL A 55 -12.94 26.68 -1.88
N ALA A 56 -12.83 26.81 -0.57
CA ALA A 56 -13.98 26.60 0.33
C ALA A 56 -15.08 27.66 0.15
N THR A 57 -14.73 28.86 -0.27
CA THR A 57 -15.70 29.94 -0.49
C THR A 57 -16.34 29.92 -1.88
N GLY A 58 -15.88 29.10 -2.80
CA GLY A 58 -16.51 28.84 -4.11
C GLY A 58 -16.74 30.03 -5.03
N LEU A 59 -16.86 31.24 -4.47
CA LEU A 59 -17.20 32.47 -5.16
C LEU A 59 -15.99 33.23 -5.71
N ILE A 60 -14.79 32.91 -5.21
CA ILE A 60 -13.54 33.65 -5.51
C ILE A 60 -12.69 32.87 -6.54
N ARG A 61 -13.14 31.72 -6.96
CA ARG A 61 -12.38 30.76 -7.69
C ARG A 61 -11.83 31.21 -9.03
N ASP A 62 -12.61 31.93 -9.81
CA ASP A 62 -12.19 32.36 -11.13
C ASP A 62 -11.07 33.42 -11.05
N GLN A 63 -11.04 34.19 -9.96
CA GLN A 63 -9.97 35.11 -9.67
C GLN A 63 -8.72 34.40 -9.12
N ASP A 64 -8.94 33.39 -8.28
CA ASP A 64 -7.86 32.60 -7.68
C ASP A 64 -7.10 31.76 -8.71
N ILE A 65 -7.78 31.24 -9.73
CA ILE A 65 -7.13 30.48 -10.81
C ILE A 65 -6.21 31.37 -11.66
N LEU A 66 -6.54 32.62 -11.81
CA LEU A 66 -5.83 33.57 -12.68
C LEU A 66 -4.80 34.45 -11.95
N GLY A 67 -4.83 34.53 -10.63
CA GLY A 67 -4.02 35.49 -9.89
C GLY A 67 -3.47 35.07 -8.54
N THR A 68 -3.82 33.90 -8.00
CA THR A 68 -3.24 33.46 -6.74
C THR A 68 -1.85 32.85 -6.94
N PRO A 69 -0.90 33.27 -6.12
CA PRO A 69 0.41 32.65 -6.08
C PRO A 69 0.29 31.18 -5.74
N GLY A 70 0.91 30.32 -6.53
CA GLY A 70 0.98 28.89 -6.25
C GLY A 70 2.05 28.54 -5.24
N ALA A 71 2.08 27.27 -4.87
CA ALA A 71 3.16 26.76 -4.04
C ALA A 71 4.51 26.89 -4.79
N PRO A 72 5.60 27.21 -4.09
CA PRO A 72 6.94 27.23 -4.68
C PRO A 72 7.27 25.90 -5.36
N VAL A 73 7.97 25.94 -6.48
CA VAL A 73 8.33 24.76 -7.29
C VAL A 73 9.07 23.69 -6.47
N TRP A 74 9.87 24.10 -5.47
CA TRP A 74 10.59 23.16 -4.61
C TRP A 74 9.66 22.25 -3.78
N HIS A 75 8.40 22.65 -3.51
CA HIS A 75 7.42 21.79 -2.83
C HIS A 75 7.12 20.52 -3.63
N TYR A 76 6.99 20.63 -4.95
CA TYR A 76 6.87 19.46 -5.84
C TYR A 76 8.11 18.58 -5.75
N GLY A 77 9.28 19.20 -5.84
CA GLY A 77 10.56 18.49 -5.74
C GLY A 77 10.70 17.74 -4.43
N ALA A 78 10.35 18.39 -3.31
CA ALA A 78 10.44 17.80 -1.98
C ALA A 78 9.48 16.58 -1.82
N VAL A 79 8.23 16.74 -2.23
CA VAL A 79 7.24 15.65 -2.17
C VAL A 79 7.62 14.50 -3.09
N LEU A 80 8.07 14.79 -4.31
CA LEU A 80 8.51 13.76 -5.26
C LEU A 80 9.76 13.02 -4.73
N ALA A 81 10.70 13.74 -4.12
CA ALA A 81 11.87 13.14 -3.49
C ALA A 81 11.47 12.22 -2.32
N CYS A 82 10.51 12.64 -1.48
CA CYS A 82 9.96 11.82 -0.41
C CYS A 82 9.23 10.58 -0.94
N ALA A 83 8.42 10.73 -1.98
CA ALA A 83 7.75 9.59 -2.62
C ALA A 83 8.75 8.59 -3.21
N SER A 84 9.75 9.08 -3.94
CA SER A 84 10.80 8.25 -4.55
C SER A 84 11.65 7.57 -3.47
N GLY A 85 12.07 8.33 -2.44
CA GLY A 85 12.78 7.79 -1.29
C GLY A 85 11.97 6.73 -0.54
N GLY A 86 10.69 6.98 -0.32
CA GLY A 86 9.76 6.02 0.27
C GLY A 86 9.67 4.72 -0.53
N ALA A 87 9.48 4.82 -1.84
CA ALA A 87 9.41 3.65 -2.73
C ALA A 87 10.72 2.83 -2.69
N LEU A 88 11.88 3.49 -2.71
CA LEU A 88 13.18 2.84 -2.59
C LEU A 88 13.37 2.16 -1.23
N LEU A 89 13.01 2.84 -0.15
CA LEU A 89 13.06 2.27 1.20
C LEU A 89 12.15 1.05 1.31
N GLY A 90 10.92 1.14 0.81
CA GLY A 90 9.97 0.04 0.77
C GLY A 90 10.51 -1.16 0.00
N ALA A 91 11.08 -0.92 -1.17
CA ALA A 91 11.71 -1.97 -1.98
C ALA A 91 12.90 -2.63 -1.27
N ARG A 92 13.74 -1.85 -0.59
CA ARG A 92 14.89 -2.37 0.18
C ARG A 92 14.49 -3.15 1.42
N MET A 93 13.41 -2.74 2.09
CA MET A 93 12.92 -3.40 3.30
C MET A 93 12.16 -4.69 2.99
N ALA A 94 11.50 -4.79 1.84
CA ALA A 94 10.65 -5.94 1.50
C ALA A 94 11.37 -7.31 1.60
N PRO A 95 12.60 -7.52 1.10
CA PRO A 95 13.31 -8.79 1.27
C PRO A 95 13.56 -9.15 2.74
N ARG A 96 13.94 -8.15 3.57
CA ARG A 96 14.16 -8.36 5.01
C ARG A 96 12.86 -8.70 5.74
N LEU A 97 11.77 -8.02 5.41
CA LEU A 97 10.46 -8.29 5.99
C LEU A 97 9.97 -9.70 5.64
N ARG A 98 10.24 -10.18 4.43
CA ARG A 98 9.88 -11.55 4.01
C ARG A 98 10.67 -12.65 4.73
N MET A 99 11.87 -12.36 5.21
CA MET A 99 12.62 -13.29 6.08
C MET A 99 12.02 -13.38 7.50
N LEU A 100 11.31 -12.36 7.94
CA LEU A 100 10.77 -12.25 9.30
C LEU A 100 9.30 -12.58 9.40
N MET A 101 8.54 -12.38 8.34
CA MET A 101 7.08 -12.55 8.34
C MET A 101 6.56 -12.95 6.96
N VAL A 102 5.38 -13.59 7.00
CA VAL A 102 4.65 -14.01 5.79
C VAL A 102 4.09 -12.79 5.04
N GLU A 103 3.93 -12.92 3.73
CA GLU A 103 3.55 -11.85 2.81
C GLU A 103 2.25 -11.15 3.20
N GLU A 104 1.27 -11.89 3.69
CA GLU A 104 -0.02 -11.34 4.12
C GLU A 104 0.10 -10.42 5.35
N ARG A 105 1.07 -10.69 6.24
CA ARG A 105 1.37 -9.77 7.36
C ARG A 105 2.05 -8.50 6.89
N ILE A 106 2.94 -8.62 5.90
CA ILE A 106 3.59 -7.46 5.29
C ILE A 106 2.52 -6.55 4.68
N ILE A 107 1.60 -7.10 3.87
CA ILE A 107 0.52 -6.34 3.24
C ILE A 107 -0.38 -5.68 4.29
N SER A 108 -0.75 -6.39 5.37
CA SER A 108 -1.52 -5.80 6.47
C SER A 108 -0.79 -4.65 7.15
N GLY A 109 0.51 -4.83 7.41
CA GLY A 109 1.35 -3.83 8.07
C GLY A 109 1.52 -2.57 7.23
N VAL A 110 1.77 -2.71 5.94
CA VAL A 110 1.94 -1.54 5.06
C VAL A 110 0.61 -0.82 4.78
N LEU A 111 -0.53 -1.51 4.74
CA LEU A 111 -1.85 -0.88 4.72
C LEU A 111 -2.08 -0.05 5.99
N PHE A 112 -1.70 -0.58 7.15
CA PHE A 112 -1.82 0.16 8.41
C PHE A 112 -0.91 1.39 8.43
N ILE A 113 0.34 1.28 7.95
CA ILE A 113 1.27 2.41 7.84
C ILE A 113 0.73 3.47 6.88
N ALA A 114 0.20 3.05 5.72
CA ALA A 114 -0.43 3.96 4.77
C ALA A 114 -1.64 4.67 5.41
N PHE A 115 -2.51 3.94 6.11
CA PHE A 115 -3.65 4.51 6.82
C PHE A 115 -3.21 5.52 7.89
N ALA A 116 -2.25 5.17 8.73
CA ALA A 116 -1.72 6.07 9.75
C ALA A 116 -1.10 7.33 9.15
N GLY A 117 -0.37 7.19 8.04
CA GLY A 117 0.20 8.32 7.30
C GLY A 117 -0.87 9.26 6.74
N THR A 118 -1.93 8.71 6.15
CA THR A 118 -3.03 9.53 5.60
C THR A 118 -3.84 10.24 6.69
N VAL A 119 -4.08 9.57 7.82
CA VAL A 119 -4.71 10.18 9.00
C VAL A 119 -3.84 11.30 9.54
N SER A 120 -2.53 11.08 9.70
CA SER A 120 -1.61 12.10 10.20
C SER A 120 -1.58 13.34 9.30
N ALA A 121 -1.62 13.17 7.98
CA ALA A 121 -1.67 14.28 7.03
C ALA A 121 -2.98 15.08 7.12
N SER A 122 -4.10 14.44 7.48
CA SER A 122 -5.38 15.15 7.69
C SER A 122 -5.32 16.14 8.86
N TRP A 123 -4.45 15.87 9.85
CA TRP A 123 -4.26 16.74 11.02
C TRP A 123 -3.15 17.78 10.81
N LEU A 124 -2.26 17.54 9.86
CA LEU A 124 -1.11 18.40 9.55
C LEU A 124 -1.13 18.76 8.06
N PRO A 125 -2.07 19.59 7.60
CA PRO A 125 -2.21 19.98 6.20
C PRO A 125 -1.14 21.00 5.79
N SER A 126 0.12 20.56 5.81
CA SER A 126 1.30 21.38 5.51
C SER A 126 2.21 20.64 4.54
N ILE A 127 3.23 21.32 4.03
CA ILE A 127 4.26 20.68 3.19
C ILE A 127 4.91 19.48 3.90
N SER A 128 5.18 19.60 5.19
CA SER A 128 5.74 18.49 5.98
C SER A 128 4.79 17.30 6.05
N GLY A 129 3.50 17.53 6.25
CA GLY A 129 2.48 16.48 6.19
C GLY A 129 2.41 15.82 4.81
N ALA A 130 2.44 16.60 3.73
CA ALA A 130 2.50 16.10 2.37
C ALA A 130 3.74 15.25 2.11
N MET A 131 4.92 15.66 2.60
CA MET A 131 6.17 14.91 2.49
C MET A 131 6.10 13.59 3.24
N VAL A 132 5.63 13.60 4.49
CA VAL A 132 5.51 12.39 5.32
C VAL A 132 4.52 11.40 4.73
N VAL A 133 3.34 11.83 4.33
CA VAL A 133 2.36 10.91 3.74
C VAL A 133 2.83 10.36 2.39
N SER A 134 3.52 11.16 1.58
CA SER A 134 4.10 10.70 0.31
C SER A 134 5.18 9.63 0.53
N LEU A 135 6.06 9.83 1.50
CA LEU A 135 7.08 8.85 1.90
C LEU A 135 6.43 7.53 2.36
N LEU A 136 5.48 7.61 3.30
CA LEU A 136 4.85 6.44 3.90
C LEU A 136 3.97 5.69 2.90
N LEU A 137 3.18 6.38 2.09
CA LEU A 137 2.30 5.78 1.10
C LEU A 137 3.11 5.11 -0.03
N ALA A 138 4.12 5.80 -0.57
CA ALA A 138 4.97 5.24 -1.61
C ALA A 138 5.81 4.06 -1.10
N GLY A 139 6.32 4.14 0.13
CA GLY A 139 7.02 3.04 0.79
C GLY A 139 6.12 1.83 1.01
N SER A 140 4.89 2.06 1.46
CA SER A 140 3.87 1.03 1.62
C SER A 140 3.53 0.36 0.29
N ALA A 141 3.29 1.15 -0.76
CA ALA A 141 2.98 0.62 -2.09
C ALA A 141 4.15 -0.17 -2.69
N GLY A 142 5.39 0.29 -2.51
CA GLY A 142 6.60 -0.40 -2.95
C GLY A 142 6.79 -1.75 -2.25
N SER A 143 6.65 -1.78 -0.93
CA SER A 143 6.76 -3.01 -0.13
C SER A 143 5.62 -3.98 -0.45
N ALA A 144 4.38 -3.49 -0.58
CA ALA A 144 3.22 -4.30 -0.93
C ALA A 144 3.36 -4.93 -2.33
N LYS A 145 3.89 -4.19 -3.31
CA LYS A 145 4.13 -4.71 -4.66
C LYS A 145 5.05 -5.93 -4.63
N LEU A 146 6.18 -5.83 -3.96
CA LEU A 146 7.15 -6.93 -3.87
C LEU A 146 6.60 -8.13 -3.07
N ALA A 147 5.82 -7.89 -2.00
CA ALA A 147 5.15 -8.95 -1.26
C ALA A 147 4.09 -9.64 -2.13
N PHE A 148 3.30 -8.88 -2.89
CA PHE A 148 2.30 -9.40 -3.81
C PHE A 148 2.94 -10.23 -4.95
N ASP A 149 4.00 -9.72 -5.57
CA ASP A 149 4.69 -10.43 -6.64
C ASP A 149 5.26 -11.77 -6.15
N SER A 150 5.80 -11.80 -4.92
CA SER A 150 6.26 -13.03 -4.28
C SER A 150 5.12 -14.01 -4.02
N LEU A 151 3.97 -13.50 -3.55
CA LEU A 151 2.78 -14.31 -3.30
C LEU A 151 2.26 -14.95 -4.59
N VAL A 152 2.19 -14.18 -5.68
CA VAL A 152 1.77 -14.70 -7.01
C VAL A 152 2.75 -15.74 -7.51
N GLN A 153 4.07 -15.53 -7.38
CA GLN A 153 5.08 -16.50 -7.78
C GLN A 153 4.98 -17.81 -7.01
N ARG A 154 4.65 -17.75 -5.70
CA ARG A 154 4.51 -18.93 -4.85
C ARG A 154 3.23 -19.71 -5.13
N ASP A 155 2.12 -19.01 -5.32
CA ASP A 155 0.77 -19.59 -5.24
C ASP A 155 0.05 -19.70 -6.60
N ALA A 156 0.53 -19.03 -7.65
CA ALA A 156 -0.06 -19.14 -8.98
C ALA A 156 0.39 -20.43 -9.71
N PRO A 157 -0.48 -21.09 -10.49
CA PRO A 157 -0.11 -22.24 -11.30
C PRO A 157 0.91 -21.88 -12.38
N ASP A 158 1.91 -22.74 -12.58
CA ASP A 158 3.08 -22.51 -13.44
C ASP A 158 2.78 -22.16 -14.92
N ALA A 159 1.61 -22.56 -15.42
CA ALA A 159 1.31 -22.50 -16.86
C ALA A 159 1.10 -21.10 -17.46
N ASN A 160 0.89 -20.03 -16.66
CA ASN A 160 0.50 -18.71 -17.20
C ASN A 160 0.95 -17.50 -16.36
N HIS A 161 2.11 -17.55 -15.70
CA HIS A 161 2.61 -16.44 -14.88
C HIS A 161 2.59 -15.08 -15.59
N GLY A 162 3.11 -15.01 -16.83
CA GLY A 162 3.19 -13.76 -17.58
C GLY A 162 1.82 -13.12 -17.83
N ARG A 163 0.81 -13.93 -18.20
CA ARG A 163 -0.56 -13.44 -18.41
C ARG A 163 -1.21 -12.97 -17.10
N SER A 164 -0.99 -13.70 -16.01
CA SER A 164 -1.52 -13.33 -14.71
C SER A 164 -0.92 -12.02 -14.22
N PHE A 165 0.40 -11.83 -14.32
CA PHE A 165 1.06 -10.58 -13.99
C PHE A 165 0.55 -9.40 -14.83
N ALA A 166 0.39 -9.57 -16.15
CA ALA A 166 -0.12 -8.52 -17.02
C ALA A 166 -1.55 -8.10 -16.65
N LEU A 167 -2.42 -9.05 -16.31
CA LEU A 167 -3.80 -8.78 -15.88
C LEU A 167 -3.84 -8.02 -14.54
N PHE A 168 -3.02 -8.42 -13.56
CA PHE A 168 -2.96 -7.71 -12.28
C PHE A 168 -2.38 -6.31 -12.45
N GLU A 169 -1.31 -6.15 -13.24
CA GLU A 169 -0.73 -4.82 -13.48
C GLU A 169 -1.73 -3.91 -14.19
N GLY A 170 -2.46 -4.40 -15.19
CA GLY A 170 -3.53 -3.64 -15.83
C GLY A 170 -4.60 -3.18 -14.84
N ARG A 171 -5.03 -4.05 -13.93
CA ARG A 171 -5.99 -3.69 -12.86
C ARG A 171 -5.42 -2.66 -11.89
N PHE A 172 -4.14 -2.75 -11.55
CA PHE A 172 -3.48 -1.78 -10.68
C PHE A 172 -3.36 -0.40 -11.32
N GLN A 173 -3.09 -0.35 -12.63
CA GLN A 173 -3.07 0.92 -13.38
C GLN A 173 -4.48 1.53 -13.46
N LEU A 174 -5.51 0.73 -13.69
CA LEU A 174 -6.90 1.20 -13.64
C LEU A 174 -7.27 1.72 -12.25
N SER A 175 -6.84 1.04 -11.18
CA SER A 175 -7.07 1.51 -9.81
C SER A 175 -6.36 2.83 -9.54
N TRP A 176 -5.13 2.98 -10.02
CA TRP A 176 -4.38 4.23 -9.95
C TRP A 176 -5.11 5.38 -10.68
N ALA A 177 -5.55 5.13 -11.90
CA ALA A 177 -6.33 6.09 -12.69
C ALA A 177 -7.66 6.46 -12.02
N PHE A 178 -8.35 5.48 -11.43
CA PHE A 178 -9.59 5.70 -10.68
C PHE A 178 -9.36 6.59 -9.43
N GLY A 179 -8.30 6.33 -8.67
CA GLY A 179 -7.91 7.18 -7.55
C GLY A 179 -7.60 8.62 -8.00
N SER A 180 -6.89 8.78 -9.11
CA SER A 180 -6.60 10.07 -9.72
C SER A 180 -7.87 10.83 -10.13
N LEU A 181 -8.85 10.11 -10.68
CA LEU A 181 -10.14 10.69 -11.06
C LEU A 181 -10.92 11.18 -9.83
N ILE A 182 -10.92 10.42 -8.73
CA ILE A 182 -11.56 10.87 -7.49
C ILE A 182 -10.90 12.16 -6.98
N ALA A 183 -9.55 12.23 -6.99
CA ALA A 183 -8.82 13.43 -6.60
C ALA A 183 -9.22 14.65 -7.46
N LEU A 184 -9.38 14.44 -8.76
CA LEU A 184 -9.84 15.48 -9.68
C LEU A 184 -11.25 15.98 -9.31
N LEU A 185 -12.17 15.09 -8.99
CA LEU A 185 -13.56 15.44 -8.63
C LEU A 185 -13.63 16.27 -7.34
N ILE A 186 -12.72 16.05 -6.40
CA ILE A 186 -12.67 16.78 -5.13
C ILE A 186 -11.60 17.87 -5.07
N ALA A 187 -10.90 18.14 -6.18
CA ALA A 187 -9.81 19.12 -6.25
C ALA A 187 -10.23 20.55 -5.88
N MET A 188 -11.54 20.79 -5.78
CA MET A 188 -12.15 22.05 -5.37
C MET A 188 -12.27 22.21 -3.86
N LEU A 189 -12.20 21.11 -3.13
CA LEU A 189 -12.36 21.08 -1.69
C LEU A 189 -11.02 21.34 -0.99
N PRO A 190 -11.04 21.76 0.29
CA PRO A 190 -9.82 21.90 1.07
C PRO A 190 -9.00 20.60 1.08
N ILE A 191 -7.67 20.73 1.11
CA ILE A 191 -6.75 19.57 1.07
C ILE A 191 -6.99 18.58 2.22
N GLN A 192 -7.47 19.07 3.37
CA GLN A 192 -7.85 18.23 4.51
C GLN A 192 -8.93 17.20 4.13
N VAL A 193 -9.92 17.62 3.32
CA VAL A 193 -10.97 16.72 2.82
C VAL A 193 -10.35 15.65 1.91
N GLY A 194 -9.36 16.02 1.11
CA GLY A 194 -8.59 15.09 0.30
C GLY A 194 -7.88 14.04 1.14
N TYR A 195 -7.11 14.45 2.14
CA TYR A 195 -6.44 13.52 3.06
C TYR A 195 -7.41 12.64 3.82
N PHE A 196 -8.52 13.20 4.30
CA PHE A 196 -9.56 12.43 4.99
C PHE A 196 -10.23 11.40 4.06
N THR A 197 -10.54 11.78 2.82
CA THR A 197 -11.10 10.86 1.82
C THR A 197 -10.12 9.71 1.52
N MET A 198 -8.84 10.03 1.40
CA MET A 198 -7.80 9.02 1.21
C MET A 198 -7.67 8.10 2.43
N ALA A 199 -7.69 8.66 3.64
CA ALA A 199 -7.66 7.89 4.89
C ALA A 199 -8.87 6.95 4.98
N LEU A 200 -10.06 7.42 4.61
CA LEU A 200 -11.27 6.59 4.56
C LEU A 200 -11.11 5.44 3.56
N GLY A 201 -10.62 5.70 2.34
CA GLY A 201 -10.42 4.68 1.32
C GLY A 201 -9.43 3.61 1.74
N VAL A 202 -8.26 4.01 2.26
CA VAL A 202 -7.23 3.08 2.77
C VAL A 202 -7.72 2.34 4.01
N GLY A 203 -8.43 3.03 4.92
CA GLY A 203 -9.02 2.44 6.12
C GLY A 203 -10.07 1.39 5.81
N LEU A 204 -10.96 1.65 4.85
CA LEU A 204 -11.91 0.65 4.35
C LEU A 204 -11.16 -0.56 3.76
N GLY A 205 -10.14 -0.33 2.94
CA GLY A 205 -9.29 -1.40 2.41
C GLY A 205 -8.68 -2.26 3.53
N LEU A 206 -8.19 -1.64 4.59
CA LEU A 206 -7.62 -2.32 5.75
C LEU A 206 -8.68 -3.16 6.49
N VAL A 207 -9.86 -2.55 6.76
CA VAL A 207 -10.98 -3.23 7.46
C VAL A 207 -11.47 -4.46 6.67
N PHE A 208 -11.55 -4.37 5.34
CA PHE A 208 -11.96 -5.51 4.51
C PHE A 208 -10.86 -6.55 4.33
N TYR A 209 -9.60 -6.16 4.39
CA TYR A 209 -8.47 -7.08 4.21
C TYR A 209 -8.22 -7.95 5.46
N LEU A 210 -8.25 -7.37 6.65
CA LEU A 210 -7.87 -8.03 7.91
C LEU A 210 -8.68 -9.30 8.26
N PRO A 211 -10.03 -9.31 8.21
CA PRO A 211 -10.79 -10.50 8.56
C PRO A 211 -10.57 -11.64 7.56
N ARG A 212 -10.51 -11.34 6.27
CA ARG A 212 -10.31 -12.34 5.20
C ARG A 212 -8.97 -13.08 5.32
N THR A 213 -7.92 -12.38 5.71
CA THR A 213 -6.62 -13.01 5.96
C THR A 213 -6.62 -13.87 7.22
N ARG A 214 -7.38 -13.49 8.25
CA ARG A 214 -7.53 -14.28 9.48
C ARG A 214 -8.29 -15.60 9.23
N GLU A 215 -9.34 -15.55 8.43
CA GLU A 215 -10.14 -16.73 8.04
C GLU A 215 -9.33 -17.69 7.18
N ALA A 216 -8.63 -17.19 6.16
CA ALA A 216 -7.75 -18.00 5.31
C ALA A 216 -6.67 -18.72 6.13
N ARG A 217 -6.06 -18.04 7.12
CA ARG A 217 -5.08 -18.65 8.03
C ARG A 217 -5.67 -19.71 8.95
N LYS A 218 -6.87 -19.47 9.48
CA LYS A 218 -7.56 -20.46 10.33
C LYS A 218 -7.86 -21.73 9.53
N ALA A 219 -8.38 -21.59 8.31
CA ALA A 219 -8.64 -22.70 7.42
C ALA A 219 -7.36 -23.49 7.08
N GLN A 220 -6.26 -22.81 6.79
CA GLN A 220 -4.97 -23.44 6.51
C GLN A 220 -4.41 -24.20 7.71
N LYS A 221 -4.57 -23.68 8.93
CA LYS A 221 -4.12 -24.35 10.16
C LYS A 221 -4.93 -25.62 10.48
N ILE A 222 -6.19 -25.65 10.07
CA ILE A 222 -7.06 -26.83 10.23
C ILE A 222 -6.65 -27.94 9.24
N ILE A 223 -6.28 -27.57 8.01
CA ILE A 223 -5.92 -28.52 6.94
C ILE A 223 -4.51 -29.10 7.12
N THR A 224 -3.62 -28.36 7.76
CA THR A 224 -2.26 -28.82 8.10
C THR A 224 -2.13 -28.81 9.62
N PRO A 225 -2.56 -29.88 10.33
CA PRO A 225 -2.24 -30.02 11.74
C PRO A 225 -0.72 -29.99 11.90
N GLU A 226 -0.20 -29.21 12.82
CA GLU A 226 1.20 -29.30 13.23
C GLU A 226 1.46 -30.77 13.56
N GLU A 227 2.34 -31.42 12.78
CA GLU A 227 2.88 -32.72 13.12
C GLU A 227 3.45 -32.59 14.54
N PRO A 228 3.03 -33.42 15.52
CA PRO A 228 3.53 -33.28 16.87
C PRO A 228 5.06 -33.35 16.79
N GLN A 229 5.74 -32.31 17.28
CA GLN A 229 7.19 -32.29 17.40
C GLN A 229 7.57 -33.58 18.10
N LYS A 230 8.25 -34.50 17.39
CA LYS A 230 8.88 -35.64 18.02
C LYS A 230 9.78 -35.09 19.12
N PRO A 231 9.63 -35.57 20.36
CA PRO A 231 10.49 -35.13 21.43
C PRO A 231 11.95 -35.47 21.03
N ASP A 232 12.80 -34.44 20.98
CA ASP A 232 14.24 -34.57 20.81
C ASP A 232 14.78 -35.42 21.96
N GLY A 233 14.89 -36.74 21.76
CA GLY A 233 15.33 -37.60 22.82
C GLY A 233 15.43 -39.09 22.48
N GLN A 234 15.16 -39.49 21.23
CA GLN A 234 15.39 -40.92 20.88
C GLN A 234 16.16 -41.10 19.56
N LEU A 235 17.29 -40.46 19.45
CA LEU A 235 18.36 -40.87 18.54
C LEU A 235 19.48 -41.44 19.37
N GLY A 236 19.53 -42.76 19.50
CA GLY A 236 20.68 -43.39 20.03
C GLY A 236 20.45 -44.66 20.83
N PHE A 237 19.89 -45.73 20.26
CA PHE A 237 20.04 -47.06 20.87
C PHE A 237 19.96 -48.26 19.91
N TRP A 238 19.86 -48.11 18.61
CA TRP A 238 19.72 -49.28 17.71
C TRP A 238 20.68 -49.28 16.53
N THR A 239 21.96 -48.98 16.72
CA THR A 239 23.00 -49.29 15.73
C THR A 239 24.28 -49.75 16.39
N ARG A 240 24.20 -50.83 17.19
CA ARG A 240 25.41 -51.56 17.61
C ARG A 240 25.06 -53.00 17.97
N SER A 241 24.71 -53.80 17.02
CA SER A 241 24.73 -55.27 17.16
C SER A 241 24.46 -56.01 15.84
N THR A 242 25.23 -55.80 14.80
CA THR A 242 25.35 -56.70 13.64
C THR A 242 26.66 -56.52 12.87
N GLU A 243 27.81 -56.44 13.57
CA GLU A 243 29.12 -56.61 12.94
C GLU A 243 30.05 -57.36 13.90
N GLU A 244 29.64 -58.55 14.34
CA GLU A 244 30.52 -59.62 14.86
C GLU A 244 29.81 -60.93 14.62
N GLU A 245 29.93 -61.48 13.40
CA GLU A 245 29.93 -62.90 13.07
C GLU A 245 29.95 -63.06 11.53
N ASN A 246 31.15 -63.02 10.92
CA ASN A 246 31.72 -63.95 9.95
C ASN A 246 32.98 -63.38 9.34
#